data_c0a8adfa055fd5374dae7c126a3e6263
#
_entry.id   c0a8adfa055fd5374dae7c126a3e6263
#
_cell.length_a   1.000
_cell.length_b   1.000
_cell.length_c   1.000
_cell.angle_alpha   90.00
_cell.angle_beta   90.00
_cell.angle_gamma   90.00
#
_symmetry.space_group_name_H-M   'P 1'
#
loop_
_entity.id
_entity.type
_entity.pdbx_description
1 polymer ?
#
loop_
_entity_poly.entity_id
_entity_poly.type
_entity_poly.pdbx_seq_one_letter_code
_entity_poly.pdbx_strand_id
1 'polypeptide(L)'
;MKIIINEDEFTKNELDSWKRKRVGKVLKNLKVTLPIVKDTDELCDRLTLIKLKMSYEEITSSMMLKLIIGQVGMKAATILSGNKRRTAITTIFADGITAEKFNIIIDSLMLEDSLEYRKVNLATCPDHYVLRPFDETLEVIETTGNTPVPTQFFITFNDETGLKEPRNLNYPYQS
;
A
#
# COMPACT_ATOMS: atom_id res chain seq x y z
N MET A 1 8.49 18.47 10.66
CA MET A 1 8.23 17.01 10.74
C MET A 1 9.54 16.31 10.40
N LYS A 2 10.01 15.42 11.25
CA LYS A 2 11.20 14.59 11.07
C LYS A 2 10.74 13.19 10.62
N ILE A 3 11.31 12.67 9.54
CA ILE A 3 10.97 11.36 9.00
C ILE A 3 12.21 10.49 9.11
N ILE A 4 12.09 9.37 9.80
CA ILE A 4 13.18 8.41 9.99
C ILE A 4 12.70 7.06 9.46
N ILE A 5 13.49 6.45 8.56
CA ILE A 5 13.22 5.12 7.99
C ILE A 5 14.52 4.32 8.08
N ASN A 6 14.53 3.21 8.80
CA ASN A 6 15.73 2.37 9.01
C ASN A 6 16.94 3.15 9.52
N GLU A 7 16.72 4.06 10.50
CA GLU A 7 17.74 4.95 11.07
C GLU A 7 18.18 6.12 10.18
N ASP A 8 17.83 6.13 8.91
CA ASP A 8 18.09 7.26 8.01
C ASP A 8 17.05 8.36 8.19
N GLU A 9 17.52 9.61 8.28
CA GLU A 9 16.67 10.79 8.40
C GLU A 9 16.40 11.41 7.03
N PHE A 10 15.12 11.64 6.71
CA PHE A 10 14.68 12.21 5.45
C PHE A 10 14.11 13.62 5.63
N THR A 11 14.50 14.50 4.74
CA THR A 11 13.91 15.84 4.62
C THR A 11 12.58 15.82 3.88
N LYS A 12 11.78 16.86 4.08
CA LYS A 12 10.54 17.03 3.30
C LYS A 12 10.80 17.03 1.79
N ASN A 13 11.86 17.68 1.33
CA ASN A 13 12.20 17.77 -0.10
C ASN A 13 12.55 16.39 -0.71
N GLU A 14 13.24 15.54 0.04
CA GLU A 14 13.53 14.17 -0.40
C GLU A 14 12.27 13.34 -0.51
N LEU A 15 11.37 13.45 0.47
CA LEU A 15 10.08 12.79 0.44
C LEU A 15 9.22 13.29 -0.74
N ASP A 16 9.17 14.59 -0.97
CA ASP A 16 8.43 15.19 -2.07
C ASP A 16 9.00 14.75 -3.43
N SER A 17 10.31 14.67 -3.56
CA SER A 17 10.97 14.14 -4.76
C SER A 17 10.62 12.67 -4.99
N TRP A 18 10.63 11.86 -3.93
CA TRP A 18 10.21 10.46 -3.98
C TRP A 18 8.74 10.33 -4.40
N LYS A 19 7.82 11.05 -3.75
CA LYS A 19 6.39 11.05 -4.09
C LYS A 19 6.17 11.40 -5.57
N ARG A 20 6.82 12.46 -6.08
CA ARG A 20 6.70 12.88 -7.49
C ARG A 20 7.13 11.81 -8.47
N LYS A 21 8.25 11.13 -8.21
CA LYS A 21 8.71 10.01 -9.02
C LYS A 21 7.69 8.88 -9.06
N ARG A 22 7.10 8.54 -7.90
CA ARG A 22 6.08 7.50 -7.78
C ARG A 22 4.80 7.90 -8.53
N VAL A 23 4.29 9.10 -8.33
CA VAL A 23 3.13 9.63 -9.07
C VAL A 23 3.35 9.54 -10.57
N GLY A 24 4.51 9.99 -11.08
CA GLY A 24 4.83 9.90 -12.50
C GLY A 24 4.80 8.47 -13.04
N LYS A 25 5.32 7.49 -12.27
CA LYS A 25 5.26 6.07 -12.61
C LYS A 25 3.81 5.55 -12.65
N VAL A 26 3.00 5.92 -11.66
CA VAL A 26 1.60 5.51 -11.58
C VAL A 26 0.77 6.08 -12.74
N LEU A 27 0.91 7.36 -13.04
CA LEU A 27 0.24 8.01 -14.18
C LEU A 27 0.59 7.31 -15.50
N LYS A 28 1.88 6.98 -15.70
CA LYS A 28 2.32 6.20 -16.87
C LYS A 28 1.69 4.82 -16.93
N ASN A 29 1.53 4.14 -15.79
CA ASN A 29 0.89 2.83 -15.72
C ASN A 29 -0.61 2.92 -16.05
N LEU A 30 -1.28 3.93 -15.53
CA LEU A 30 -2.71 4.20 -15.77
C LEU A 30 -2.97 4.81 -17.16
N LYS A 31 -1.92 5.17 -17.92
CA LYS A 31 -2.02 5.86 -19.23
C LYS A 31 -2.75 7.21 -19.13
N VAL A 32 -2.58 7.91 -18.03
CA VAL A 32 -3.20 9.20 -17.75
C VAL A 32 -2.14 10.30 -17.75
N THR A 33 -2.49 11.47 -18.27
CA THR A 33 -1.66 12.66 -18.23
C THR A 33 -2.31 13.70 -17.33
N LEU A 34 -1.50 14.30 -16.44
CA LEU A 34 -1.90 15.44 -15.64
C LEU A 34 -1.19 16.72 -16.13
N PRO A 35 -1.83 17.89 -16.02
CA PRO A 35 -1.13 19.15 -16.16
C PRO A 35 -0.03 19.27 -15.10
N ILE A 36 0.94 20.14 -15.34
CA ILE A 36 2.06 20.39 -14.42
C ILE A 36 1.50 20.95 -13.11
N VAL A 37 1.75 20.23 -12.01
CA VAL A 37 1.38 20.63 -10.65
C VAL A 37 2.65 20.88 -9.85
N LYS A 38 2.82 22.09 -9.33
CA LYS A 38 4.04 22.47 -8.58
C LYS A 38 4.01 21.91 -7.15
N ASP A 39 2.87 21.94 -6.50
CA ASP A 39 2.71 21.41 -5.15
C ASP A 39 2.62 19.88 -5.17
N THR A 40 3.35 19.19 -4.28
CA THR A 40 3.42 17.73 -4.26
C THR A 40 2.20 17.11 -3.64
N ASP A 41 1.66 17.73 -2.61
CA ASP A 41 0.48 17.20 -1.93
C ASP A 41 -0.75 17.36 -2.84
N GLU A 42 -0.89 18.51 -3.53
CA GLU A 42 -1.91 18.70 -4.58
C GLU A 42 -1.78 17.66 -5.71
N LEU A 43 -0.55 17.33 -6.12
CA LEU A 43 -0.31 16.32 -7.14
C LEU A 43 -0.78 14.93 -6.69
N CYS A 44 -0.53 14.56 -5.45
CA CYS A 44 -0.99 13.30 -4.85
C CYS A 44 -2.52 13.27 -4.74
N ASP A 45 -3.15 14.36 -4.32
CA ASP A 45 -4.61 14.48 -4.23
C ASP A 45 -5.27 14.31 -5.59
N ARG A 46 -4.74 14.96 -6.62
CA ARG A 46 -5.23 14.81 -8.01
C ARG A 46 -5.12 13.36 -8.50
N LEU A 47 -3.99 12.68 -8.21
CA LEU A 47 -3.83 11.27 -8.53
C LEU A 47 -4.88 10.41 -7.83
N THR A 48 -5.13 10.65 -6.55
CA THR A 48 -6.15 9.94 -5.77
C THR A 48 -7.54 10.12 -6.39
N LEU A 49 -7.91 11.34 -6.76
CA LEU A 49 -9.18 11.61 -7.43
C LEU A 49 -9.32 10.93 -8.80
N ILE A 50 -8.22 10.80 -9.55
CA ILE A 50 -8.21 10.05 -10.81
C ILE A 50 -8.50 8.58 -10.54
N LYS A 51 -7.76 7.97 -9.62
CA LYS A 51 -7.95 6.55 -9.26
C LYS A 51 -9.37 6.25 -8.76
N LEU A 52 -9.97 7.18 -7.99
CA LEU A 52 -11.36 7.05 -7.51
C LEU A 52 -12.40 7.13 -8.63
N LYS A 53 -12.11 7.84 -9.73
CA LYS A 53 -13.02 7.97 -10.88
C LYS A 53 -12.88 6.84 -11.89
N MET A 54 -11.77 6.12 -11.88
CA MET A 54 -11.55 4.97 -12.75
C MET A 54 -12.27 3.74 -12.20
N SER A 55 -12.88 2.96 -13.08
CA SER A 55 -13.40 1.65 -12.71
C SER A 55 -12.24 0.66 -12.48
N TYR A 56 -12.56 -0.44 -11.81
CA TYR A 56 -11.61 -1.53 -11.61
C TYR A 56 -11.07 -2.07 -12.95
N GLU A 57 -11.96 -2.23 -13.93
CA GLU A 57 -11.63 -2.71 -15.27
C GLU A 57 -10.73 -1.74 -16.01
N GLU A 58 -10.96 -0.44 -15.89
CA GLU A 58 -10.08 0.59 -16.48
C GLU A 58 -8.68 0.55 -15.86
N ILE A 59 -8.57 0.44 -14.54
CA ILE A 59 -7.29 0.34 -13.84
C ILE A 59 -6.56 -0.93 -14.27
N THR A 60 -7.18 -2.09 -14.19
CA THR A 60 -6.54 -3.38 -14.47
C THR A 60 -6.17 -3.54 -15.94
N SER A 61 -7.05 -3.15 -16.86
CA SER A 61 -6.78 -3.21 -18.31
C SER A 61 -5.64 -2.28 -18.72
N SER A 62 -5.51 -1.11 -18.09
CA SER A 62 -4.43 -0.17 -18.39
C SER A 62 -3.04 -0.76 -18.14
N MET A 63 -2.92 -1.68 -17.18
CA MET A 63 -1.64 -2.28 -16.75
C MET A 63 -1.61 -3.81 -16.83
N MET A 64 -2.55 -4.44 -17.54
CA MET A 64 -2.73 -5.90 -17.59
C MET A 64 -1.42 -6.68 -17.85
N LEU A 65 -0.65 -6.29 -18.87
CA LEU A 65 0.63 -6.96 -19.16
C LEU A 65 1.62 -6.84 -17.99
N LYS A 66 1.65 -5.69 -17.32
CA LYS A 66 2.54 -5.47 -16.18
C LYS A 66 2.11 -6.30 -14.96
N LEU A 67 0.81 -6.48 -14.75
CA LEU A 67 0.28 -7.35 -13.69
C LEU A 67 0.67 -8.81 -13.95
N ILE A 68 0.55 -9.29 -15.19
CA ILE A 68 1.00 -10.65 -15.55
C ILE A 68 2.49 -10.84 -15.27
N ILE A 69 3.33 -9.89 -15.69
CA ILE A 69 4.78 -9.91 -15.42
C ILE A 69 5.05 -9.87 -13.92
N GLY A 70 4.35 -9.03 -13.18
CA GLY A 70 4.47 -8.92 -11.72
C GLY A 70 4.13 -10.22 -11.01
N GLN A 71 3.03 -10.87 -11.40
CA GLN A 71 2.62 -12.14 -10.81
C GLN A 71 3.63 -13.27 -11.10
N VAL A 72 4.13 -13.36 -12.33
CA VAL A 72 5.17 -14.34 -12.68
C VAL A 72 6.44 -14.05 -11.88
N GLY A 73 6.87 -12.81 -11.77
CA GLY A 73 8.02 -12.39 -10.99
C GLY A 73 7.88 -12.72 -9.51
N MET A 74 6.71 -12.47 -8.91
CA MET A 74 6.42 -12.81 -7.51
C MET A 74 6.47 -14.32 -7.27
N LYS A 75 5.85 -15.12 -8.14
CA LYS A 75 5.93 -16.60 -8.03
C LYS A 75 7.37 -17.11 -8.13
N ALA A 76 8.14 -16.59 -9.08
CA ALA A 76 9.55 -16.96 -9.21
C ALA A 76 10.36 -16.54 -7.97
N ALA A 77 10.17 -15.33 -7.45
CA ALA A 77 10.82 -14.87 -6.24
C ALA A 77 10.47 -15.73 -5.01
N THR A 78 9.20 -16.14 -4.88
CA THR A 78 8.75 -17.03 -3.80
C THR A 78 9.46 -18.38 -3.86
N ILE A 79 9.57 -18.98 -5.05
CA ILE A 79 10.29 -20.25 -5.25
C ILE A 79 11.77 -20.10 -4.92
N LEU A 80 12.41 -19.01 -5.40
CA LEU A 80 13.84 -18.78 -5.20
C LEU A 80 14.19 -18.38 -3.76
N SER A 81 13.27 -17.78 -3.03
CA SER A 81 13.48 -17.41 -1.62
C SER A 81 13.48 -18.63 -0.69
N GLY A 82 12.89 -19.74 -1.12
CA GLY A 82 12.74 -20.95 -0.31
C GLY A 82 12.01 -20.63 1.00
N ASN A 83 12.57 -21.10 2.12
CA ASN A 83 12.00 -20.89 3.46
C ASN A 83 12.56 -19.62 4.17
N LYS A 84 13.21 -18.72 3.45
CA LYS A 84 13.73 -17.47 4.04
C LYS A 84 12.57 -16.56 4.43
N ARG A 85 12.53 -16.19 5.69
CA ARG A 85 11.57 -15.24 6.24
C ARG A 85 12.25 -13.92 6.53
N ARG A 86 11.50 -12.85 6.44
CA ARG A 86 11.90 -11.50 6.85
C ARG A 86 10.78 -10.94 7.70
N THR A 87 11.12 -10.41 8.84
CA THR A 87 10.18 -9.73 9.73
C THR A 87 10.28 -8.23 9.48
N ALA A 88 9.15 -7.57 9.28
CA ALA A 88 9.03 -6.11 9.31
C ALA A 88 8.27 -5.74 10.58
N ILE A 89 8.85 -4.85 11.38
CA ILE A 89 8.23 -4.38 12.62
C ILE A 89 7.96 -2.89 12.47
N THR A 90 6.72 -2.49 12.69
CA THR A 90 6.32 -1.09 12.78
C THR A 90 5.81 -0.82 14.17
N THR A 91 6.42 0.14 14.87
CA THR A 91 5.96 0.60 16.19
C THR A 91 5.28 1.95 16.02
N ILE A 92 4.03 2.04 16.46
CA ILE A 92 3.23 3.27 16.37
C ILE A 92 3.02 3.80 17.79
N PHE A 93 3.45 5.04 18.00
CA PHE A 93 3.15 5.78 19.22
C PHE A 93 2.02 6.76 18.92
N ALA A 94 0.87 6.61 19.57
CA ALA A 94 -0.28 7.46 19.36
C ALA A 94 -0.84 7.94 20.71
N ASP A 95 -0.99 9.24 20.86
CA ASP A 95 -1.60 9.85 22.04
C ASP A 95 -3.12 9.96 21.85
N GLY A 96 -3.88 9.72 22.91
CA GLY A 96 -5.33 9.93 22.92
C GLY A 96 -6.15 8.82 22.26
N ILE A 97 -5.52 7.72 21.83
CA ILE A 97 -6.19 6.56 21.26
C ILE A 97 -5.63 5.26 21.88
N THR A 98 -6.50 4.30 22.15
CA THR A 98 -6.07 2.96 22.58
C THR A 98 -5.68 2.09 21.38
N ALA A 99 -4.84 1.08 21.60
CA ALA A 99 -4.49 0.10 20.56
C ALA A 99 -5.73 -0.59 19.97
N GLU A 100 -6.70 -0.96 20.81
CA GLU A 100 -7.98 -1.54 20.39
C GLU A 100 -8.76 -0.62 19.45
N LYS A 101 -8.94 0.65 19.83
CA LYS A 101 -9.58 1.64 18.94
C LYS A 101 -8.84 1.83 17.63
N PHE A 102 -7.52 1.84 17.68
CA PHE A 102 -6.69 1.95 16.48
C PHE A 102 -6.92 0.75 15.55
N ASN A 103 -6.93 -0.48 16.10
CA ASN A 103 -7.19 -1.69 15.31
C ASN A 103 -8.59 -1.67 14.68
N ILE A 104 -9.63 -1.28 15.43
CA ILE A 104 -10.99 -1.13 14.87
C ILE A 104 -11.01 -0.17 13.68
N ILE A 105 -10.32 0.97 13.77
CA ILE A 105 -10.23 1.93 12.67
C ILE A 105 -9.52 1.31 11.46
N ILE A 106 -8.42 0.60 11.67
CA ILE A 106 -7.68 -0.06 10.59
C ILE A 106 -8.54 -1.15 9.94
N ASP A 107 -9.22 -1.97 10.72
CA ASP A 107 -10.11 -3.02 10.21
C ASP A 107 -11.23 -2.41 9.36
N SER A 108 -11.88 -1.34 9.85
CA SER A 108 -12.90 -0.63 9.07
C SER A 108 -12.32 -0.06 7.77
N LEU A 109 -11.15 0.57 7.81
CA LEU A 109 -10.49 1.11 6.61
C LEU A 109 -10.17 0.02 5.58
N MET A 110 -9.91 -1.20 6.00
CA MET A 110 -9.49 -2.29 5.13
C MET A 110 -10.66 -3.16 4.64
N LEU A 111 -11.69 -3.35 5.48
CA LEU A 111 -12.75 -4.32 5.23
C LEU A 111 -14.09 -3.70 4.80
N GLU A 112 -14.28 -2.38 4.99
CA GLU A 112 -15.50 -1.71 4.59
C GLU A 112 -15.32 -1.03 3.22
N ASP A 113 -16.20 -1.33 2.27
CA ASP A 113 -16.19 -0.70 0.93
C ASP A 113 -16.99 0.61 0.97
N SER A 114 -16.36 1.67 1.49
CA SER A 114 -16.91 3.03 1.42
C SER A 114 -16.02 3.93 0.55
N LEU A 115 -16.62 4.93 -0.09
CA LEU A 115 -15.87 5.91 -0.89
C LEU A 115 -14.83 6.66 -0.04
N GLU A 116 -15.16 6.94 1.23
CA GLU A 116 -14.28 7.62 2.16
C GLU A 116 -13.04 6.77 2.48
N TYR A 117 -13.24 5.51 2.84
CA TYR A 117 -12.15 4.58 3.15
C TYR A 117 -11.29 4.28 1.92
N ARG A 118 -11.92 4.09 0.76
CA ARG A 118 -11.17 3.96 -0.51
C ARG A 118 -10.31 5.19 -0.78
N LYS A 119 -10.81 6.39 -0.51
CA LYS A 119 -10.04 7.63 -0.66
C LYS A 119 -8.84 7.65 0.27
N VAL A 120 -9.02 7.33 1.55
CA VAL A 120 -7.92 7.26 2.53
C VAL A 120 -6.87 6.25 2.07
N ASN A 121 -7.28 5.02 1.76
CA ASN A 121 -6.39 3.94 1.33
C ASN A 121 -5.57 4.30 0.09
N LEU A 122 -6.18 4.94 -0.90
CA LEU A 122 -5.48 5.36 -2.12
C LEU A 122 -4.59 6.58 -1.92
N ALA A 123 -4.88 7.42 -0.91
CA ALA A 123 -4.09 8.61 -0.59
C ALA A 123 -2.83 8.30 0.23
N THR A 124 -2.81 7.20 1.00
CA THR A 124 -1.66 6.84 1.86
C THR A 124 -0.39 6.60 1.06
N CYS A 125 -0.49 6.04 -0.14
CA CYS A 125 0.65 5.81 -1.01
C CYS A 125 0.28 6.01 -2.49
N PRO A 126 1.09 6.76 -3.26
CA PRO A 126 0.86 6.92 -4.70
C PRO A 126 0.75 5.59 -5.45
N ASP A 127 1.47 4.56 -5.00
CA ASP A 127 1.55 3.26 -5.65
C ASP A 127 0.37 2.32 -5.41
N HIS A 128 -0.55 2.67 -4.53
CA HIS A 128 -1.81 1.96 -4.37
C HIS A 128 -2.73 2.24 -5.57
N TYR A 129 -3.02 1.23 -6.37
CA TYR A 129 -3.95 1.31 -7.50
C TYR A 129 -5.35 0.87 -7.10
N VAL A 130 -5.43 -0.25 -6.37
CA VAL A 130 -6.67 -0.84 -5.85
C VAL A 130 -6.41 -1.34 -4.44
N LEU A 131 -7.27 -0.96 -3.51
CA LEU A 131 -7.45 -1.60 -2.20
C LEU A 131 -8.95 -1.70 -2.02
N ARG A 132 -9.47 -2.92 -2.05
CA ARG A 132 -10.90 -3.15 -1.89
C ARG A 132 -11.19 -4.48 -1.20
N PRO A 133 -12.23 -4.54 -0.39
CA PRO A 133 -12.75 -5.82 0.09
C PRO A 133 -13.12 -6.73 -1.08
N PHE A 134 -12.75 -8.00 -0.97
CA PHE A 134 -13.09 -9.04 -1.93
C PHE A 134 -13.30 -10.35 -1.17
N ASP A 135 -14.55 -10.77 -1.06
CA ASP A 135 -14.97 -11.84 -0.16
C ASP A 135 -14.49 -11.57 1.29
N GLU A 136 -13.80 -12.52 1.91
CA GLU A 136 -13.23 -12.38 3.26
C GLU A 136 -11.78 -11.84 3.24
N THR A 137 -11.34 -11.28 2.12
CA THR A 137 -9.97 -10.79 1.92
C THR A 137 -9.96 -9.33 1.48
N LEU A 138 -8.79 -8.72 1.51
CA LEU A 138 -8.52 -7.44 0.86
C LEU A 138 -7.74 -7.69 -0.43
N GLU A 139 -8.31 -7.31 -1.56
CA GLU A 139 -7.58 -7.27 -2.83
C GLU A 139 -6.71 -6.02 -2.89
N VAL A 140 -5.43 -6.22 -3.15
CA VAL A 140 -4.45 -5.15 -3.29
C VAL A 140 -3.80 -5.23 -4.66
N ILE A 141 -3.80 -4.09 -5.37
CA ILE A 141 -2.95 -3.87 -6.54
C ILE A 141 -2.05 -2.69 -6.24
N GLU A 142 -0.75 -2.95 -6.16
CA GLU A 142 0.24 -1.91 -5.87
C GLU A 142 1.60 -2.19 -6.51
N THR A 143 2.46 -1.17 -6.55
CA THR A 143 3.88 -1.36 -6.86
C THR A 143 4.65 -1.44 -5.56
N THR A 144 4.87 -2.65 -5.07
CA THR A 144 5.53 -2.90 -3.78
C THR A 144 7.00 -2.48 -3.82
N GLY A 145 7.39 -1.60 -2.90
CA GLY A 145 8.78 -1.17 -2.76
C GLY A 145 9.37 -0.60 -4.06
N ASN A 146 10.51 -1.15 -4.47
CA ASN A 146 11.22 -0.73 -5.70
C ASN A 146 10.97 -1.68 -6.89
N THR A 147 9.93 -2.51 -6.84
CA THR A 147 9.61 -3.39 -7.98
C THR A 147 9.34 -2.58 -9.25
N PRO A 148 9.72 -3.10 -10.43
CA PRO A 148 9.55 -2.38 -11.68
C PRO A 148 8.10 -2.32 -12.16
N VAL A 149 7.28 -3.27 -11.73
CA VAL A 149 5.88 -3.46 -12.17
C VAL A 149 4.94 -3.63 -10.98
N PRO A 150 3.65 -3.28 -11.13
CA PRO A 150 2.65 -3.56 -10.11
C PRO A 150 2.38 -5.06 -9.99
N THR A 151 1.94 -5.45 -8.80
CA THR A 151 1.52 -6.81 -8.47
C THR A 151 0.12 -6.77 -7.88
N GLN A 152 -0.61 -7.87 -8.05
CA GLN A 152 -1.91 -8.11 -7.42
C GLN A 152 -1.75 -9.25 -6.42
N PHE A 153 -2.27 -9.06 -5.23
CA PHE A 153 -2.31 -10.08 -4.19
C PHE A 153 -3.52 -9.88 -3.27
N PHE A 154 -3.79 -10.88 -2.45
CA PHE A 154 -4.90 -10.86 -1.50
C PHE A 154 -4.34 -10.99 -0.09
N ILE A 155 -4.88 -10.22 0.83
CA ILE A 155 -4.53 -10.24 2.25
C ILE A 155 -5.68 -10.89 3.01
N THR A 156 -5.38 -11.95 3.74
CA THR A 156 -6.29 -12.57 4.72
C THR A 156 -5.93 -12.02 6.09
N PHE A 157 -6.90 -11.46 6.78
CA PHE A 157 -6.71 -10.90 8.12
C PHE A 157 -6.86 -12.01 9.17
N ASN A 158 -6.18 -11.83 10.31
CA ASN A 158 -6.23 -12.72 11.47
C ASN A 158 -5.80 -14.17 11.18
N ASP A 159 -5.09 -14.43 10.09
CA ASP A 159 -4.49 -15.72 9.80
C ASP A 159 -3.05 -15.80 10.33
N GLU A 160 -2.90 -16.40 11.51
CA GLU A 160 -1.60 -16.62 12.15
C GLU A 160 -0.93 -17.94 11.74
N THR A 161 -1.52 -18.74 10.85
CA THR A 161 -1.01 -20.11 10.51
C THR A 161 0.40 -20.10 9.91
N GLY A 162 0.80 -18.98 9.32
CA GLY A 162 2.15 -18.76 8.79
C GLY A 162 3.17 -18.28 9.82
N LEU A 163 2.75 -17.81 10.99
CA LEU A 163 3.64 -17.25 12.00
C LEU A 163 4.26 -18.37 12.84
N LYS A 164 5.57 -18.52 12.77
CA LYS A 164 6.33 -19.50 13.58
C LYS A 164 7.03 -18.84 14.77
N GLU A 165 6.94 -17.54 14.89
CA GLU A 165 7.64 -16.78 15.93
C GLU A 165 6.80 -16.75 17.20
N PRO A 166 7.43 -16.97 18.37
CA PRO A 166 6.69 -16.86 19.63
C PRO A 166 6.18 -15.42 19.78
N ARG A 167 4.97 -15.28 20.30
CA ARG A 167 4.42 -13.98 20.65
C ARG A 167 5.39 -13.23 21.56
N ASN A 168 5.63 -11.97 21.23
CA ASN A 168 6.47 -11.14 22.08
C ASN A 168 5.69 -10.72 23.34
N LEU A 169 6.05 -11.30 24.48
CA LEU A 169 5.40 -11.03 25.76
C LEU A 169 5.51 -9.58 26.25
N ASN A 170 6.38 -8.77 25.65
CA ASN A 170 6.46 -7.33 25.91
C ASN A 170 5.30 -6.54 25.28
N TYR A 171 4.50 -7.17 24.41
CA TYR A 171 3.30 -6.61 23.81
C TYR A 171 2.09 -7.43 24.22
N PRO A 172 1.50 -7.15 25.41
CA PRO A 172 0.45 -7.98 26.00
C PRO A 172 -0.90 -7.90 25.28
N TYR A 173 -1.09 -6.93 24.37
CA TYR A 173 -2.35 -6.77 23.67
C TYR A 173 -2.38 -7.64 22.43
N GLN A 174 -3.18 -8.68 22.54
CA GLN A 174 -3.50 -9.61 21.47
C GLN A 174 -4.94 -9.33 21.06
N SER A 175 -5.15 -9.19 19.78
CA SER A 175 -6.48 -9.24 19.18
C SER A 175 -7.09 -10.63 19.38
#